data_c44a5d3090d320b1f3acdf29cb8a40ae
#
_entry.id   c44a5d3090d320b1f3acdf29cb8a40ae
#
_cell.length_a   1.000
_cell.length_b   1.000
_cell.length_c   1.000
_cell.angle_alpha   90.00
_cell.angle_beta   90.00
_cell.angle_gamma   90.00
#
_symmetry.space_group_name_H-M   'P 1'
#
loop_
_entity.id
_entity.type
_entity.pdbx_description
1 polymer ?
#
loop_
_entity_poly.entity_id
_entity_poly.type
_entity_poly.pdbx_seq_one_letter_code
_entity_poly.pdbx_strand_id
1 'polypeptide(L)' 'MTRDKAVKASHLVFRIEVLEALVDEFEHSDSLEEYYEAFGEHTLQDEIVAVVRARLDKALKELEEL' A
#
# COMPACT_ATOMS: atom_id res chain seq x y z
N MET A 1 26.18 -8.66 3.15
CA MET A 1 24.95 -8.89 2.34
C MET A 1 25.31 -9.38 0.95
N THR A 2 24.62 -10.39 0.46
CA THR A 2 24.83 -10.89 -0.89
C THR A 2 24.18 -9.96 -1.91
N ARG A 3 24.63 -10.05 -3.17
CA ARG A 3 24.05 -9.28 -4.25
C ARG A 3 22.54 -9.55 -4.40
N ASP A 4 22.12 -10.80 -4.27
CA ASP A 4 20.71 -11.18 -4.38
C ASP A 4 19.87 -10.54 -3.28
N LYS A 5 20.37 -10.50 -2.07
CA LYS A 5 19.69 -9.84 -0.94
C LYS A 5 19.61 -8.32 -1.15
N ALA A 6 20.67 -7.71 -1.69
CA ALA A 6 20.68 -6.28 -1.97
C ALA A 6 19.63 -5.90 -3.03
N VAL A 7 19.52 -6.71 -4.10
CA VAL A 7 18.52 -6.51 -5.15
C VAL A 7 17.11 -6.67 -4.58
N LYS A 8 16.89 -7.71 -3.77
CA LYS A 8 15.61 -7.97 -3.15
C LYS A 8 15.21 -6.84 -2.19
N ALA A 9 16.15 -6.35 -1.38
CA ALA A 9 15.92 -5.23 -0.48
C ALA A 9 15.53 -3.97 -1.26
N SER A 10 16.20 -3.69 -2.36
CA SER A 10 15.90 -2.56 -3.24
C SER A 10 14.47 -2.63 -3.79
N HIS A 11 14.04 -3.81 -4.25
CA HIS A 11 12.69 -4.03 -4.75
C HIS A 11 11.64 -3.84 -3.66
N LEU A 12 11.93 -4.32 -2.44
CA LEU A 12 11.03 -4.16 -1.29
C LEU A 12 10.89 -2.69 -0.89
N VAL A 13 11.99 -1.95 -0.84
CA VAL A 13 11.96 -0.52 -0.52
C VAL A 13 11.12 0.25 -1.54
N PHE A 14 11.30 -0.01 -2.82
CA PHE A 14 10.50 0.61 -3.87
C PHE A 14 9.01 0.28 -3.72
N ARG A 15 8.71 -0.99 -3.46
CA ARG A 15 7.33 -1.45 -3.25
C ARG A 15 6.69 -0.77 -2.04
N ILE A 16 7.44 -0.64 -0.95
CA ILE A 16 6.99 0.05 0.26
C ILE A 16 6.65 1.51 -0.04
N GLU A 17 7.51 2.22 -0.76
CA GLU A 17 7.28 3.60 -1.15
C GLU A 17 6.00 3.75 -1.98
N VAL A 18 5.78 2.86 -2.94
CA VAL A 18 4.57 2.86 -3.77
C VAL A 18 3.33 2.60 -2.92
N LEU A 19 3.39 1.62 -2.02
CA LEU A 19 2.25 1.28 -1.16
C LEU A 19 1.93 2.41 -0.18
N GLU A 20 2.93 3.05 0.40
CA GLU A 20 2.73 4.22 1.27
C GLU A 20 2.08 5.37 0.52
N ALA A 21 2.51 5.63 -0.70
CA ALA A 21 1.93 6.66 -1.55
C ALA A 21 0.45 6.35 -1.88
N LEU A 22 0.14 5.08 -2.13
CA LEU A 22 -1.24 4.65 -2.39
C LEU A 22 -2.15 4.83 -1.17
N VAL A 23 -1.65 4.48 0.01
CA VAL A 23 -2.42 4.68 1.26
C VAL A 23 -2.72 6.16 1.45
N ASP A 24 -1.71 7.01 1.30
CA ASP A 24 -1.87 8.45 1.43
C ASP A 24 -2.90 9.00 0.44
N GLU A 25 -2.80 8.59 -0.82
CA GLU A 25 -3.72 9.02 -1.88
C GLU A 25 -5.16 8.62 -1.57
N PHE A 26 -5.39 7.37 -1.18
CA PHE A 26 -6.74 6.87 -0.90
C PHE A 26 -7.33 7.46 0.39
N GLU A 27 -6.52 7.72 1.40
CA GLU A 27 -7.02 8.29 2.67
C GLU A 27 -7.38 9.77 2.54
N HIS A 28 -6.73 10.51 1.63
CA HIS A 28 -6.91 11.96 1.49
C HIS A 28 -7.67 12.38 0.24
N SER A 29 -8.28 11.44 -0.48
CA SER A 29 -9.00 11.74 -1.71
C SER A 29 -10.50 11.87 -1.48
N ASP A 30 -10.97 13.09 -1.24
CA ASP A 30 -12.38 13.40 -1.05
C ASP A 30 -13.20 13.10 -2.31
N SER A 31 -12.61 13.31 -3.50
CA SER A 31 -13.27 13.06 -4.77
C SER A 31 -13.65 11.59 -4.97
N LEU A 32 -12.77 10.68 -4.54
CA LEU A 32 -13.03 9.25 -4.62
C LEU A 32 -14.13 8.83 -3.66
N GLU A 33 -14.14 9.41 -2.45
CA GLU A 33 -15.17 9.15 -1.46
C GLU A 33 -16.55 9.50 -1.99
N GLU A 34 -16.70 10.67 -2.61
CA GLU A 34 -17.96 11.09 -3.22
C GLU A 34 -18.42 10.12 -4.32
N TYR A 35 -17.48 9.62 -5.13
CA TYR A 35 -17.75 8.64 -6.17
C TYR A 35 -18.29 7.34 -5.58
N TYR A 36 -17.63 6.82 -4.56
CA TYR A 36 -18.04 5.58 -3.92
C TYR A 36 -19.44 5.70 -3.31
N GLU A 37 -19.74 6.82 -2.68
CA GLU A 37 -21.05 7.07 -2.10
C GLU A 37 -22.12 7.16 -3.19
N ALA A 38 -21.84 7.86 -4.31
CA ALA A 38 -22.77 8.02 -5.39
C ALA A 38 -23.17 6.68 -6.04
N PHE A 39 -22.24 5.71 -6.06
CA PHE A 39 -22.50 4.38 -6.62
C PHE A 39 -22.86 3.33 -5.60
N GLY A 40 -23.08 3.73 -4.34
CA GLY A 40 -23.45 2.79 -3.28
C GLY A 40 -22.33 1.97 -2.71
N GLU A 41 -21.08 2.34 -2.97
CA GLU A 41 -19.88 1.62 -2.54
C GLU A 41 -19.24 2.31 -1.32
N HIS A 42 -20.01 2.47 -0.25
CA HIS A 42 -19.60 3.24 0.93
C HIS A 42 -18.39 2.70 1.67
N THR A 43 -18.14 1.40 1.58
CA THR A 43 -17.03 0.76 2.29
C THR A 43 -15.84 0.43 1.39
N LEU A 44 -15.97 0.66 0.09
CA LEU A 44 -14.95 0.26 -0.88
C LEU A 44 -13.59 0.91 -0.61
N GLN A 45 -13.58 2.20 -0.30
CA GLN A 45 -12.36 2.91 0.01
C GLN A 45 -11.66 2.31 1.23
N ASP A 46 -12.41 2.03 2.29
CA ASP A 46 -11.87 1.40 3.50
C ASP A 46 -11.28 0.03 3.21
N GLU A 47 -11.96 -0.75 2.38
CA GLU A 47 -11.50 -2.08 1.97
C GLU A 47 -10.22 -2.00 1.15
N ILE A 48 -10.13 -1.05 0.21
CA ILE A 48 -8.92 -0.84 -0.59
C ILE A 48 -7.75 -0.44 0.30
N VAL A 49 -7.97 0.50 1.22
CA VAL A 49 -6.93 0.94 2.16
C VAL A 49 -6.47 -0.24 3.02
N ALA A 50 -7.40 -1.06 3.51
CA ALA A 50 -7.07 -2.22 4.33
C ALA A 50 -6.19 -3.22 3.57
N VAL A 51 -6.50 -3.49 2.30
CA VAL A 51 -5.70 -4.38 1.46
C VAL A 51 -4.30 -3.81 1.22
N VAL A 52 -4.22 -2.53 0.90
CA VAL A 52 -2.92 -1.86 0.66
C VAL A 52 -2.07 -1.87 1.92
N ARG A 53 -2.66 -1.57 3.08
CA ARG A 53 -1.95 -1.61 4.37
C ARG A 53 -1.45 -3.00 4.72
N ALA A 54 -2.26 -4.03 4.45
CA ALA A 54 -1.84 -5.42 4.68
C ALA A 54 -0.63 -5.80 3.83
N ARG A 55 -0.61 -5.36 2.57
CA ARG A 55 0.52 -5.58 1.67
C ARG A 55 1.75 -4.79 2.11
N LEU A 56 1.55 -3.58 2.61
CA LEU A 56 2.62 -2.75 3.13
C LEU A 56 3.27 -3.41 4.35
N ASP A 57 2.47 -3.86 5.31
CA ASP A 57 2.94 -4.53 6.51
C ASP A 57 3.74 -5.79 6.16
N LYS A 58 3.26 -6.55 5.18
CA LYS A 58 3.95 -7.74 4.69
C LYS A 58 5.30 -7.40 4.09
N ALA A 59 5.36 -6.35 3.27
CA ALA A 59 6.61 -5.92 2.64
C ALA A 59 7.62 -5.42 3.67
N LEU A 60 7.17 -4.67 4.69
CA LEU A 60 8.02 -4.21 5.78
C LEU A 60 8.59 -5.39 6.57
N LYS A 61 7.76 -6.39 6.83
CA LYS A 61 8.19 -7.60 7.53
C LYS A 61 9.21 -8.40 6.73
N GLU A 62 8.99 -8.53 5.42
CA GLU A 62 9.94 -9.21 4.54
C GLU A 62 11.29 -8.48 4.53
N LEU A 63 11.28 -7.15 4.53
CA LEU A 63 12.50 -6.35 4.58
C LEU A 63 13.26 -6.57 5.89
N GLU A 64 12.55 -6.62 7.02
CA GLU A 64 13.15 -6.91 8.32
C GLU A 64 13.81 -8.28 8.38
N GLU A 65 13.24 -9.26 7.68
CA GLU A 65 13.74 -10.63 7.66
C GLU A 65 14.95 -10.83 6.74
N LEU A 66 15.31 -9.85 5.94
CA LEU A 66 16.51 -9.91 5.12
C LEU A 66 17.75 -9.66 5.96
#